data_b93dfa3d2c35d6ffebc3e6461c74934b
#
_entry.id   b93dfa3d2c35d6ffebc3e6461c74934b
#
_cell.length_a   1.000
_cell.length_b   1.000
_cell.length_c   1.000
_cell.angle_alpha   90.00
_cell.angle_beta   90.00
_cell.angle_gamma   90.00
#
_symmetry.space_group_name_H-M   'P 1'
#
loop_
_entity.id
_entity.type
_entity.pdbx_description
1 polymer ?
#
loop_
_entity_poly.entity_id
_entity_poly.type
_entity_poly.pdbx_seq_one_letter_code
_entity_poly.pdbx_strand_id
1 'polypeptide(L)'
;EITKQKSEIFKDIFEADTVIINGIESENIYELLNYIENKPGLLEILNPPKLCMVHGDLHFDNVIVDIKSQDFILLDPRGLDNYWFTYDLGKIWHSFYGFYDFLHQGMFDLDFKVKDGTVNANLVMSKTPALKQYKMLHREFPKTLEKHNLLKEDPHWMLRTLFSNASHFCSVMPFHLKNDGKEHNA
;
A
#
# COMPACT_ATOMS: atom_id res chain seq x y z
N GLU A 1 -10.41 -26.77 1.36
CA GLU A 1 -10.58 -26.50 -0.09
C GLU A 1 -10.24 -25.06 -0.43
N ILE A 2 -10.87 -24.06 0.23
CA ILE A 2 -10.64 -22.61 0.02
C ILE A 2 -9.16 -22.23 0.23
N THR A 3 -8.52 -22.74 1.28
CA THR A 3 -7.10 -22.42 1.59
C THR A 3 -6.16 -22.94 0.52
N LYS A 4 -6.44 -24.13 -0.03
CA LYS A 4 -5.65 -24.71 -1.10
C LYS A 4 -5.79 -23.92 -2.40
N GLN A 5 -7.02 -23.51 -2.75
CA GLN A 5 -7.28 -22.69 -3.93
C GLN A 5 -6.63 -21.30 -3.83
N LYS A 6 -6.67 -20.66 -2.65
CA LYS A 6 -5.95 -19.40 -2.41
C LYS A 6 -4.44 -19.57 -2.59
N SER A 7 -3.87 -20.66 -2.08
CA SER A 7 -2.45 -20.96 -2.22
C SER A 7 -2.02 -21.15 -3.68
N GLU A 8 -2.85 -21.81 -4.50
CA GLU A 8 -2.61 -21.99 -5.93
C GLU A 8 -2.66 -20.67 -6.70
N ILE A 9 -3.66 -19.83 -6.45
CA ILE A 9 -3.76 -18.48 -7.06
C ILE A 9 -2.53 -17.63 -6.72
N PHE A 10 -2.07 -17.69 -5.47
CA PHE A 10 -0.86 -16.99 -5.05
C PHE A 10 0.36 -17.44 -5.82
N LYS A 11 0.53 -18.77 -5.91
CA LYS A 11 1.62 -19.35 -6.68
C LYS A 11 1.61 -18.86 -8.13
N ASP A 12 0.44 -18.91 -8.77
CA ASP A 12 0.28 -18.44 -10.15
C ASP A 12 0.68 -16.96 -10.32
N ILE A 13 0.33 -16.09 -9.35
CA ILE A 13 0.70 -14.66 -9.38
C ILE A 13 2.21 -14.46 -9.20
N PHE A 14 2.82 -15.18 -8.27
CA PHE A 14 4.25 -15.03 -7.97
C PHE A 14 5.15 -15.67 -9.03
N GLU A 15 4.67 -16.73 -9.70
CA GLU A 15 5.41 -17.43 -10.75
C GLU A 15 5.05 -16.95 -12.18
N ALA A 16 4.17 -15.95 -12.30
CA ALA A 16 3.80 -15.42 -13.61
C ALA A 16 4.98 -14.75 -14.32
N ASP A 17 5.12 -15.00 -15.61
CA ASP A 17 6.09 -14.32 -16.46
C ASP A 17 5.70 -12.83 -16.66
N THR A 18 4.41 -12.57 -16.71
CA THR A 18 3.84 -11.23 -16.94
C THR A 18 2.60 -11.01 -16.08
N VAL A 19 2.50 -9.84 -15.49
CA VAL A 19 1.32 -9.41 -14.70
C VAL A 19 0.71 -8.17 -15.35
N ILE A 20 -0.57 -8.25 -15.73
CA ILE A 20 -1.32 -7.14 -16.32
C ILE A 20 -2.43 -6.75 -15.35
N ILE A 21 -2.38 -5.51 -14.83
CA ILE A 21 -3.41 -4.97 -13.93
C ILE A 21 -4.03 -3.74 -14.57
N ASN A 22 -5.35 -3.78 -14.80
CA ASN A 22 -6.08 -2.70 -15.46
C ASN A 22 -5.47 -2.28 -16.80
N GLY A 23 -4.94 -3.23 -17.56
CA GLY A 23 -4.29 -2.99 -18.84
C GLY A 23 -2.85 -2.46 -18.75
N ILE A 24 -2.29 -2.33 -17.56
CA ILE A 24 -0.89 -1.94 -17.34
C ILE A 24 -0.09 -3.22 -17.10
N GLU A 25 0.88 -3.47 -17.99
CA GLU A 25 1.81 -4.58 -17.86
C GLU A 25 2.91 -4.26 -16.85
N SER A 26 3.27 -5.24 -16.05
CA SER A 26 4.32 -5.19 -15.06
C SER A 26 5.03 -6.54 -14.97
N GLU A 27 6.24 -6.53 -14.49
CA GLU A 27 6.95 -7.73 -14.07
C GLU A 27 6.34 -8.30 -12.79
N ASN A 28 6.59 -9.56 -12.49
CA ASN A 28 6.17 -10.16 -11.24
C ASN A 28 6.96 -9.59 -10.04
N ILE A 29 6.49 -9.87 -8.83
CA ILE A 29 7.09 -9.31 -7.62
C ILE A 29 8.54 -9.74 -7.41
N TYR A 30 8.93 -10.95 -7.81
CA TYR A 30 10.29 -11.45 -7.64
C TYR A 30 11.26 -10.70 -8.57
N GLU A 31 10.85 -10.45 -9.80
CA GLU A 31 11.65 -9.68 -10.76
C GLU A 31 11.81 -8.22 -10.30
N LEU A 32 10.75 -7.62 -9.76
CA LEU A 32 10.81 -6.27 -9.18
C LEU A 32 11.74 -6.22 -7.97
N LEU A 33 11.69 -7.19 -7.06
CA LEU A 33 12.59 -7.27 -5.92
C LEU A 33 14.03 -7.48 -6.36
N ASN A 34 14.27 -8.40 -7.30
CA ASN A 34 15.58 -8.65 -7.88
C ASN A 34 16.16 -7.39 -8.56
N TYR A 35 15.31 -6.63 -9.27
CA TYR A 35 15.71 -5.35 -9.84
C TYR A 35 16.15 -4.35 -8.75
N ILE A 36 15.37 -4.22 -7.66
CA ILE A 36 15.70 -3.31 -6.55
C ILE A 36 17.03 -3.70 -5.91
N GLU A 37 17.23 -4.99 -5.63
CA GLU A 37 18.44 -5.50 -4.99
C GLU A 37 19.69 -5.31 -5.85
N ASN A 38 19.57 -5.48 -7.16
CA ASN A 38 20.70 -5.45 -8.08
C ASN A 38 20.91 -4.10 -8.79
N LYS A 39 20.01 -3.12 -8.60
CA LYS A 39 20.17 -1.80 -9.20
C LYS A 39 21.17 -0.96 -8.43
N PRO A 40 22.32 -0.61 -9.01
CA PRO A 40 23.31 0.21 -8.33
C PRO A 40 22.73 1.52 -7.82
N GLY A 41 23.01 1.85 -6.56
CA GLY A 41 22.56 3.09 -5.92
C GLY A 41 21.10 3.13 -5.49
N LEU A 42 20.24 2.20 -5.91
CA LEU A 42 18.82 2.23 -5.54
C LEU A 42 18.61 1.94 -4.05
N LEU A 43 19.31 0.95 -3.49
CA LEU A 43 19.27 0.66 -2.06
C LEU A 43 19.79 1.84 -1.22
N GLU A 44 20.81 2.55 -1.70
CA GLU A 44 21.30 3.76 -1.04
C GLU A 44 20.24 4.86 -1.03
N ILE A 45 19.55 5.05 -2.17
CA ILE A 45 18.43 6.00 -2.26
C ILE A 45 17.27 5.59 -1.35
N LEU A 46 16.96 4.32 -1.25
CA LEU A 46 15.88 3.82 -0.39
C LEU A 46 16.25 3.89 1.10
N ASN A 47 17.54 3.86 1.44
CA ASN A 47 17.98 4.05 2.81
C ASN A 47 17.70 5.49 3.28
N PRO A 48 17.01 5.69 4.40
CA PRO A 48 16.62 7.03 4.84
C PRO A 48 17.83 7.82 5.40
N PRO A 49 17.83 9.16 5.25
CA PRO A 49 18.93 9.99 5.72
C PRO A 49 18.99 10.10 7.26
N LYS A 50 17.86 9.89 7.90
CA LYS A 50 17.71 9.94 9.37
C LYS A 50 16.72 8.88 9.83
N LEU A 51 16.81 8.52 11.09
CA LEU A 51 15.85 7.61 11.73
C LEU A 51 15.14 8.36 12.87
N CYS A 52 13.90 8.03 13.09
CA CYS A 52 13.07 8.59 14.15
C CYS A 52 12.06 7.55 14.65
N MET A 53 11.37 7.87 15.71
CA MET A 53 10.17 7.14 16.10
C MET A 53 9.02 7.50 15.15
N VAL A 54 8.29 6.50 14.71
CA VAL A 54 7.10 6.63 13.87
C VAL A 54 5.90 5.99 14.56
N HIS A 55 4.69 6.34 14.11
CA HIS A 55 3.47 5.70 14.60
C HIS A 55 3.47 4.19 14.31
N GLY A 56 3.91 3.81 13.13
CA GLY A 56 4.12 2.41 12.73
C GLY A 56 2.88 1.72 12.16
N ASP A 57 1.69 2.34 12.25
CA ASP A 57 0.45 1.82 11.64
C ASP A 57 -0.53 2.95 11.30
N LEU A 58 -0.04 4.00 10.67
CA LEU A 58 -0.78 5.23 10.39
C LEU A 58 -1.64 5.10 9.12
N HIS A 59 -2.69 4.29 9.16
CA HIS A 59 -3.76 4.26 8.14
C HIS A 59 -5.00 5.00 8.64
N PHE A 60 -5.99 5.22 7.76
CA PHE A 60 -7.12 6.11 8.09
C PHE A 60 -8.00 5.63 9.24
N ASP A 61 -8.14 4.31 9.45
CA ASP A 61 -8.90 3.80 10.60
C ASP A 61 -8.25 4.13 11.95
N ASN A 62 -6.96 4.49 11.95
CA ASN A 62 -6.23 4.93 13.13
C ASN A 62 -6.19 6.46 13.28
N VAL A 63 -7.02 7.20 12.54
CA VAL A 63 -7.09 8.66 12.60
C VAL A 63 -8.52 9.11 12.86
N ILE A 64 -8.78 9.69 14.03
CA ILE A 64 -10.07 10.33 14.35
C ILE A 64 -9.92 11.84 14.14
N VAL A 65 -10.80 12.42 13.35
CA VAL A 65 -10.82 13.87 13.07
C VAL A 65 -12.06 14.50 13.67
N ASP A 66 -11.88 15.52 14.51
CA ASP A 66 -12.96 16.42 14.91
C ASP A 66 -13.09 17.55 13.88
N ILE A 67 -14.14 17.47 13.07
CA ILE A 67 -14.40 18.45 11.99
C ILE A 67 -14.67 19.85 12.54
N LYS A 68 -15.20 19.98 13.78
CA LYS A 68 -15.55 21.29 14.36
C LYS A 68 -14.33 22.02 14.88
N SER A 69 -13.48 21.34 15.64
CA SER A 69 -12.23 21.92 16.18
C SER A 69 -11.08 21.90 15.18
N GLN A 70 -11.20 21.08 14.13
CA GLN A 70 -10.11 20.76 13.17
C GLN A 70 -8.92 20.06 13.84
N ASP A 71 -9.18 19.39 14.97
CA ASP A 71 -8.19 18.58 15.66
C ASP A 71 -8.26 17.13 15.19
N PHE A 72 -7.22 16.37 15.49
CA PHE A 72 -7.18 14.94 15.22
C PHE A 72 -6.53 14.18 16.38
N ILE A 73 -6.90 12.90 16.48
CA ILE A 73 -6.31 11.94 17.44
C ILE A 73 -5.81 10.75 16.63
N LEU A 74 -4.59 10.35 16.92
CA LEU A 74 -4.01 9.11 16.38
C LEU A 74 -4.25 7.99 17.37
N LEU A 75 -4.72 6.85 16.86
CA LEU A 75 -5.03 5.66 17.62
C LEU A 75 -3.99 4.57 17.35
N ASP A 76 -3.82 3.70 18.34
CA ASP A 76 -3.06 2.46 18.25
C ASP A 76 -1.62 2.59 17.68
N PRO A 77 -0.81 3.52 18.21
CA PRO A 77 0.56 3.66 17.76
C PRO A 77 1.38 2.43 18.16
N ARG A 78 2.09 1.85 17.21
CA ARG A 78 3.06 0.78 17.49
C ARG A 78 4.36 1.32 18.07
N GLY A 79 4.65 2.62 17.88
CA GLY A 79 5.81 3.30 18.40
C GLY A 79 7.11 2.65 17.92
N LEU A 80 7.26 2.47 16.61
CA LEU A 80 8.44 1.84 16.06
C LEU A 80 9.62 2.81 16.03
N ASP A 81 10.73 2.41 16.64
CA ASP A 81 12.01 3.12 16.57
C ASP A 81 12.81 2.75 15.32
N ASN A 82 13.74 3.61 14.94
CA ASN A 82 14.66 3.37 13.82
C ASN A 82 13.99 3.28 12.44
N TYR A 83 12.94 4.06 12.23
CA TYR A 83 12.29 4.27 10.95
C TYR A 83 12.40 5.72 10.49
N TRP A 84 11.93 6.03 9.30
CA TRP A 84 11.82 7.38 8.79
C TRP A 84 10.36 7.75 8.55
N PHE A 85 10.02 9.03 8.60
CA PHE A 85 8.63 9.49 8.44
C PHE A 85 7.95 8.97 7.17
N THR A 86 8.72 8.63 6.13
CA THR A 86 8.18 8.04 4.88
C THR A 86 7.54 6.67 5.10
N TYR A 87 7.85 5.99 6.20
CA TYR A 87 7.16 4.77 6.61
C TYR A 87 5.69 5.05 6.94
N ASP A 88 5.42 6.03 7.77
CA ASP A 88 4.06 6.44 8.11
C ASP A 88 3.35 7.10 6.92
N LEU A 89 4.06 7.87 6.11
CA LEU A 89 3.49 8.36 4.84
C LEU A 89 3.08 7.21 3.93
N GLY A 90 3.87 6.15 3.83
CA GLY A 90 3.53 4.94 3.09
C GLY A 90 2.25 4.28 3.60
N LYS A 91 2.03 4.29 4.93
CA LYS A 91 0.79 3.80 5.54
C LYS A 91 -0.42 4.69 5.22
N ILE A 92 -0.27 6.00 5.22
CA ILE A 92 -1.33 6.92 4.78
C ILE A 92 -1.64 6.71 3.29
N TRP A 93 -0.60 6.58 2.44
CA TRP A 93 -0.76 6.24 1.01
C TRP A 93 -1.47 4.91 0.80
N HIS A 94 -1.21 3.93 1.66
CA HIS A 94 -1.88 2.62 1.65
C HIS A 94 -3.40 2.76 1.69
N SER A 95 -3.93 3.68 2.51
CA SER A 95 -5.37 3.96 2.56
C SER A 95 -5.87 4.56 1.24
N PHE A 96 -5.43 5.75 0.84
CA PHE A 96 -6.09 6.50 -0.24
C PHE A 96 -5.51 6.26 -1.65
N TYR A 97 -4.24 5.92 -1.78
CA TYR A 97 -3.59 5.60 -3.06
C TYR A 97 -3.78 4.12 -3.42
N GLY A 98 -3.50 3.25 -2.47
CA GLY A 98 -3.66 1.81 -2.60
C GLY A 98 -5.11 1.33 -2.44
N PHE A 99 -6.02 2.21 -2.02
CA PHE A 99 -7.42 1.86 -1.75
C PHE A 99 -7.58 0.73 -0.73
N TYR A 100 -6.67 0.61 0.22
CA TYR A 100 -6.66 -0.49 1.18
C TYR A 100 -8.00 -0.66 1.89
N ASP A 101 -8.62 0.45 2.34
CA ASP A 101 -9.90 0.41 3.05
C ASP A 101 -11.03 -0.13 2.16
N PHE A 102 -11.01 0.18 0.86
CA PHE A 102 -11.94 -0.39 -0.12
C PHE A 102 -11.71 -1.89 -0.33
N LEU A 103 -10.45 -2.30 -0.43
CA LEU A 103 -10.09 -3.72 -0.57
C LEU A 103 -10.49 -4.50 0.68
N HIS A 104 -10.22 -3.96 1.85
CA HIS A 104 -10.54 -4.60 3.13
C HIS A 104 -12.05 -4.76 3.35
N GLN A 105 -12.84 -3.80 2.88
CA GLN A 105 -14.31 -3.83 2.97
C GLN A 105 -14.99 -4.56 1.81
N GLY A 106 -14.24 -5.12 0.87
CA GLY A 106 -14.80 -5.80 -0.31
C GLY A 106 -15.52 -4.85 -1.28
N MET A 107 -15.22 -3.54 -1.26
CA MET A 107 -15.84 -2.54 -2.12
C MET A 107 -15.15 -2.45 -3.49
N PHE A 108 -15.07 -3.55 -4.18
CA PHE A 108 -14.46 -3.64 -5.51
C PHE A 108 -15.04 -4.80 -6.32
N ASP A 109 -14.88 -4.73 -7.63
CA ASP A 109 -15.09 -5.84 -8.55
C ASP A 109 -13.73 -6.27 -9.11
N LEU A 110 -13.48 -7.58 -9.18
CA LEU A 110 -12.26 -8.16 -9.70
C LEU A 110 -12.58 -9.22 -10.77
N ASP A 111 -12.14 -8.99 -12.00
CA ASP A 111 -12.04 -10.04 -13.04
C ASP A 111 -10.56 -10.48 -13.10
N PHE A 112 -10.32 -11.76 -12.86
CA PHE A 112 -8.98 -12.31 -12.72
C PHE A 112 -8.83 -13.57 -13.56
N LYS A 113 -7.79 -13.63 -14.38
CA LYS A 113 -7.49 -14.76 -15.26
C LYS A 113 -5.99 -15.05 -15.28
N VAL A 114 -5.67 -16.33 -15.25
CA VAL A 114 -4.31 -16.82 -15.47
C VAL A 114 -4.32 -17.67 -16.73
N LYS A 115 -3.46 -17.33 -17.66
CA LYS A 115 -3.31 -18.08 -18.92
C LYS A 115 -1.90 -17.96 -19.48
N ASP A 116 -1.30 -19.09 -19.82
CA ASP A 116 0.00 -19.18 -20.51
C ASP A 116 1.09 -18.33 -19.82
N GLY A 117 1.22 -18.43 -18.48
CA GLY A 117 2.18 -17.68 -17.68
C GLY A 117 1.83 -16.18 -17.48
N THR A 118 0.67 -15.74 -17.98
CA THR A 118 0.23 -14.35 -17.83
C THR A 118 -0.93 -14.26 -16.84
N VAL A 119 -0.78 -13.39 -15.84
CA VAL A 119 -1.86 -12.95 -14.95
C VAL A 119 -2.51 -11.71 -15.54
N ASN A 120 -3.81 -11.73 -15.73
CA ASN A 120 -4.59 -10.57 -16.14
C ASN A 120 -5.66 -10.28 -15.08
N ALA A 121 -5.58 -9.11 -14.46
CA ALA A 121 -6.50 -8.66 -13.44
C ALA A 121 -7.13 -7.31 -13.82
N ASN A 122 -8.45 -7.23 -13.78
CA ASN A 122 -9.18 -5.98 -13.90
C ASN A 122 -9.88 -5.68 -12.58
N LEU A 123 -9.34 -4.69 -11.85
CA LEU A 123 -9.81 -4.29 -10.53
C LEU A 123 -10.53 -2.94 -10.62
N VAL A 124 -11.79 -2.91 -10.24
CA VAL A 124 -12.63 -1.70 -10.30
C VAL A 124 -13.20 -1.40 -8.92
N MET A 125 -12.86 -0.26 -8.35
CA MET A 125 -13.42 0.18 -7.07
C MET A 125 -14.87 0.61 -7.19
N SER A 126 -15.69 0.26 -6.20
CA SER A 126 -17.10 0.63 -6.11
C SER A 126 -17.28 2.14 -6.15
N LYS A 127 -18.22 2.61 -6.97
CA LYS A 127 -18.50 4.04 -7.17
C LYS A 127 -19.23 4.63 -5.97
N THR A 128 -18.49 5.17 -5.01
CA THR A 128 -19.03 5.79 -3.79
C THR A 128 -18.58 7.26 -3.67
N PRO A 129 -19.22 8.07 -2.81
CA PRO A 129 -18.72 9.40 -2.49
C PRO A 129 -17.30 9.37 -1.92
N ALA A 130 -16.96 8.37 -1.10
CA ALA A 130 -15.62 8.18 -0.55
C ALA A 130 -14.56 7.99 -1.65
N LEU A 131 -14.85 7.23 -2.71
CA LEU A 131 -13.93 7.08 -3.83
C LEU A 131 -13.51 8.42 -4.46
N LYS A 132 -14.45 9.37 -4.56
CA LYS A 132 -14.14 10.72 -5.07
C LYS A 132 -13.19 11.47 -4.14
N GLN A 133 -13.38 11.33 -2.82
CA GLN A 133 -12.52 11.96 -1.81
C GLN A 133 -11.11 11.34 -1.84
N TYR A 134 -10.99 10.02 -1.94
CA TYR A 134 -9.71 9.32 -2.08
C TYR A 134 -8.94 9.76 -3.33
N LYS A 135 -9.61 9.86 -4.47
CA LYS A 135 -9.00 10.39 -5.71
C LYS A 135 -8.58 11.85 -5.59
N MET A 136 -9.31 12.66 -4.82
CA MET A 136 -8.94 14.04 -4.53
C MET A 136 -7.69 14.07 -3.64
N LEU A 137 -7.65 13.28 -2.57
CA LEU A 137 -6.48 13.15 -1.70
C LEU A 137 -5.24 12.71 -2.47
N HIS A 138 -5.38 11.70 -3.33
CA HIS A 138 -4.28 11.26 -4.19
C HIS A 138 -3.64 12.40 -4.99
N ARG A 139 -4.46 13.33 -5.49
CA ARG A 139 -3.99 14.46 -6.29
C ARG A 139 -3.45 15.62 -5.46
N GLU A 140 -4.09 15.93 -4.33
CA GLU A 140 -3.81 17.17 -3.58
C GLU A 140 -2.84 16.96 -2.41
N PHE A 141 -2.82 15.77 -1.82
CA PHE A 141 -2.01 15.50 -0.63
C PHE A 141 -0.50 15.64 -0.88
N PRO A 142 0.08 15.10 -1.98
CA PRO A 142 1.49 15.32 -2.29
C PRO A 142 1.85 16.78 -2.41
N LYS A 143 1.02 17.58 -3.09
CA LYS A 143 1.24 19.03 -3.27
C LYS A 143 1.22 19.80 -1.95
N THR A 144 0.42 19.33 -0.99
CA THR A 144 0.37 19.91 0.35
C THR A 144 1.63 19.60 1.12
N LEU A 145 2.09 18.35 1.03
CA LEU A 145 3.31 17.91 1.68
C LEU A 145 4.57 18.59 1.13
N GLU A 146 4.69 18.80 -0.17
CA GLU A 146 5.84 19.48 -0.80
C GLU A 146 6.15 20.85 -0.19
N LYS A 147 5.16 21.49 0.44
CA LYS A 147 5.34 22.78 1.15
C LYS A 147 5.97 22.60 2.52
N HIS A 148 6.02 21.38 3.06
CA HIS A 148 6.54 21.12 4.40
C HIS A 148 8.07 21.07 4.39
N ASN A 149 8.69 21.74 5.36
CA ASN A 149 10.16 21.82 5.41
C ASN A 149 10.85 20.47 5.60
N LEU A 150 10.21 19.52 6.29
CA LEU A 150 10.76 18.19 6.50
C LEU A 150 11.07 17.46 5.19
N LEU A 151 10.24 17.66 4.16
CA LEU A 151 10.44 17.02 2.86
C LEU A 151 11.59 17.63 2.05
N LYS A 152 11.96 18.88 2.35
CA LYS A 152 13.10 19.54 1.70
C LYS A 152 14.43 18.90 2.11
N GLU A 153 14.46 18.25 3.26
CA GLU A 153 15.65 17.54 3.77
C GLU A 153 15.82 16.15 3.12
N ASP A 154 14.80 15.66 2.44
CA ASP A 154 14.81 14.36 1.79
C ASP A 154 14.33 14.45 0.33
N PRO A 155 15.22 14.67 -0.64
CA PRO A 155 14.85 14.79 -2.05
C PRO A 155 14.22 13.52 -2.64
N HIS A 156 14.35 12.39 -1.97
CA HIS A 156 13.82 11.08 -2.39
C HIS A 156 12.61 10.62 -1.57
N TRP A 157 12.02 11.51 -0.78
CA TRP A 157 10.90 11.18 0.11
C TRP A 157 9.74 10.48 -0.61
N MET A 158 9.39 10.91 -1.82
CA MET A 158 8.30 10.32 -2.59
C MET A 158 8.62 8.87 -2.98
N LEU A 159 9.83 8.61 -3.46
CA LEU A 159 10.25 7.25 -3.81
C LEU A 159 10.23 6.32 -2.59
N ARG A 160 10.74 6.80 -1.44
CA ARG A 160 10.70 6.05 -0.18
C ARG A 160 9.27 5.81 0.32
N THR A 161 8.39 6.80 0.16
CA THR A 161 6.96 6.66 0.51
C THR A 161 6.28 5.61 -0.35
N LEU A 162 6.49 5.61 -1.66
CA LEU A 162 5.92 4.62 -2.58
C LEU A 162 6.48 3.22 -2.32
N PHE A 163 7.77 3.11 -2.06
CA PHE A 163 8.39 1.85 -1.67
C PHE A 163 7.82 1.33 -0.34
N SER A 164 7.68 2.20 0.66
CA SER A 164 7.07 1.86 1.93
C SER A 164 5.61 1.42 1.76
N ASN A 165 4.83 2.12 0.93
CA ASN A 165 3.46 1.72 0.59
C ASN A 165 3.40 0.31 -0.02
N ALA A 166 4.24 0.01 -1.01
CA ALA A 166 4.32 -1.32 -1.61
C ALA A 166 4.71 -2.39 -0.56
N SER A 167 5.69 -2.09 0.29
CA SER A 167 6.13 -2.98 1.38
C SER A 167 5.01 -3.26 2.38
N HIS A 168 4.15 -2.28 2.68
CA HIS A 168 2.98 -2.48 3.53
C HIS A 168 1.99 -3.46 2.92
N PHE A 169 1.70 -3.37 1.60
CA PHE A 169 0.87 -4.35 0.93
C PHE A 169 1.46 -5.76 1.01
N CYS A 170 2.76 -5.92 0.76
CA CYS A 170 3.42 -7.22 0.89
C CYS A 170 3.34 -7.76 2.32
N SER A 171 3.51 -6.92 3.34
CA SER A 171 3.53 -7.35 4.75
C SER A 171 2.17 -7.77 5.29
N VAL A 172 1.06 -7.24 4.78
CA VAL A 172 -0.29 -7.62 5.23
C VAL A 172 -0.82 -8.88 4.55
N MET A 173 -0.27 -9.30 3.42
CA MET A 173 -0.71 -10.48 2.69
C MET A 173 -0.78 -11.77 3.55
N PRO A 174 0.23 -12.12 4.39
CA PRO A 174 0.15 -13.31 5.23
C PRO A 174 -1.02 -13.29 6.21
N PHE A 175 -1.46 -12.13 6.67
CA PHE A 175 -2.60 -11.99 7.58
C PHE A 175 -3.92 -12.27 6.86
N HIS A 176 -4.08 -11.75 5.64
CA HIS A 176 -5.29 -12.01 4.83
C HIS A 176 -5.37 -13.44 4.31
N LEU A 177 -4.23 -14.13 4.19
CA LEU A 177 -4.19 -15.54 3.80
C LEU A 177 -4.57 -16.49 4.94
N LYS A 178 -4.20 -16.15 6.18
CA LYS A 178 -4.44 -16.99 7.35
C LYS A 178 -5.89 -16.94 7.85
N ASN A 179 -6.66 -15.93 7.48
CA ASN A 179 -8.05 -15.81 7.91
C ASN A 179 -8.95 -16.78 7.13
N ASP A 180 -8.92 -18.06 7.54
CA ASP A 180 -9.87 -19.08 7.15
C ASP A 180 -11.26 -18.71 7.71
N GLY A 181 -12.07 -18.03 6.88
CA GLY A 181 -13.54 -18.06 6.99
C GLY A 181 -14.18 -17.61 8.30
N LYS A 182 -13.48 -16.92 9.20
CA LYS A 182 -14.12 -16.19 10.28
C LYS A 182 -14.55 -14.83 9.76
N GLU A 183 -15.81 -14.77 9.30
CA GLU A 183 -16.51 -13.51 9.12
C GLU A 183 -16.31 -12.67 10.38
N HIS A 184 -15.75 -11.50 10.24
CA HIS A 184 -15.83 -10.49 11.27
C HIS A 184 -17.29 -9.99 11.31
N ASN A 185 -18.13 -10.72 12.04
CA ASN A 185 -19.36 -10.17 12.55
C ASN A 185 -18.98 -9.16 13.63
N ALA A 186 -18.98 -7.89 13.28
CA ALA A 186 -19.00 -6.76 14.20
C ALA A 186 -20.13 -5.85 13.79
#